data_ea70fce3c354b695b25e35b040119499
#
_entry.id   ea70fce3c354b695b25e35b040119499
#
_cell.length_a   1.000
_cell.length_b   1.000
_cell.length_c   1.000
_cell.angle_alpha   90.00
_cell.angle_beta   90.00
_cell.angle_gamma   90.00
#
_symmetry.space_group_name_H-M   'P 1'
#
loop_
_entity.id
_entity.type
_entity.pdbx_description
1 polymer ?
#
loop_
_entity_poly.entity_id
_entity_poly.type
_entity_poly.pdbx_seq_one_letter_code
_entity_poly.pdbx_strand_id
1 'polypeptide(L)'
;METSVTKESEEPPGKAGSAICRTLPACPANPEADREAELFQTEGPVSRLWPGVTRQQWNDWRWQMLNRLRTLEDISCLLDLKPYHKARFKRLLDTFHCSITPYYLSLIKDISDPDDPIRKQCVPDLKELEFQKVGVTDPLEEEEDMQVPGLVHRYPDRVLAIATNTCSMYCRHCTRKRIWHEGESERTKKDLMGMVQYVRATPEVREVIISGGDPLTMNLELLDWFMGELKRVSHLEVLRIGTRVPVVMPMKVTEELVKMLRCHRPLWVNTQFNHPREVTAEAADACDRLLTAGIPVSNQSVLLKGINDTPDVMKDLCHALQRIMVRPYYLFQCDPVRGVEHFRTSIWRGIEIMETMRGYTGGLAIPAFVVDAPGGGGKIPLQPFYLLSVNERDVLLRNYEGMIIKYYNPDNGQPEKNRKPNGNGKLGGTAQLLKGQQKALVPEETQRYKRRKQKNTLFPAPPEKSPVSQPEMPASASKTGLPIIEVNAFANGANDGARGENAGAA
;
A
#
# COMPACT_ATOMS: atom_id res chain seq x y z
N MET A 1 -13.50 -44.92 -45.91
CA MET A 1 -13.75 -46.09 -45.06
C MET A 1 -13.43 -45.70 -43.66
N GLU A 2 -14.45 -45.73 -42.90
CA GLU A 2 -14.65 -45.62 -41.45
C GLU A 2 -14.37 -44.29 -40.77
N THR A 3 -15.46 -43.62 -40.58
CA THR A 3 -15.75 -42.52 -39.72
C THR A 3 -15.91 -43.00 -38.27
N SER A 4 -15.22 -42.42 -37.32
CA SER A 4 -15.53 -42.59 -35.90
C SER A 4 -16.06 -41.28 -35.29
N VAL A 5 -17.30 -41.37 -34.88
CA VAL A 5 -18.10 -40.37 -34.20
C VAL A 5 -17.64 -40.28 -32.73
N THR A 6 -17.29 -39.09 -32.27
CA THR A 6 -17.08 -38.80 -30.85
C THR A 6 -18.43 -38.51 -30.18
N LYS A 7 -18.72 -39.26 -29.13
CA LYS A 7 -19.85 -39.09 -28.24
C LYS A 7 -19.62 -37.93 -27.28
N GLU A 8 -20.51 -36.96 -27.30
CA GLU A 8 -20.69 -35.99 -26.20
C GLU A 8 -21.25 -36.72 -24.97
N SER A 9 -20.65 -36.49 -23.80
CA SER A 9 -21.15 -36.95 -22.53
C SER A 9 -21.95 -35.84 -21.85
N GLU A 10 -23.26 -36.05 -21.71
CA GLU A 10 -24.19 -35.23 -20.94
C GLU A 10 -23.88 -35.34 -19.44
N GLU A 11 -23.78 -34.21 -18.74
CA GLU A 11 -23.72 -34.14 -17.28
C GLU A 11 -25.13 -34.28 -16.68
N PRO A 12 -25.31 -35.00 -15.57
CA PRO A 12 -26.60 -35.11 -14.88
C PRO A 12 -26.88 -33.89 -13.99
N PRO A 13 -28.18 -33.53 -13.75
CA PRO A 13 -28.57 -32.35 -13.01
C PRO A 13 -28.26 -32.47 -11.51
N GLY A 14 -27.63 -31.40 -10.98
CA GLY A 14 -27.23 -31.29 -9.57
C GLY A 14 -28.41 -31.26 -8.60
N LYS A 15 -28.38 -32.12 -7.60
CA LYS A 15 -29.28 -32.10 -6.43
C LYS A 15 -28.83 -30.97 -5.48
N ALA A 16 -29.81 -30.13 -5.10
CA ALA A 16 -29.66 -29.18 -4.00
C ALA A 16 -29.41 -29.93 -2.71
N GLY A 17 -28.20 -29.82 -2.17
CA GLY A 17 -27.80 -30.39 -0.89
C GLY A 17 -27.40 -29.29 0.08
N SER A 18 -27.89 -29.41 1.31
CA SER A 18 -27.69 -28.59 2.49
C SER A 18 -26.21 -28.10 2.62
N ALA A 19 -26.07 -26.83 3.03
CA ALA A 19 -24.79 -26.18 3.29
C ALA A 19 -24.00 -26.90 4.41
N ILE A 20 -23.21 -27.87 4.03
CA ILE A 20 -22.14 -28.43 4.85
C ILE A 20 -20.92 -27.57 4.57
N CYS A 21 -20.37 -26.98 5.64
CA CYS A 21 -19.06 -26.35 5.62
C CYS A 21 -18.10 -27.28 4.88
N ARG A 22 -17.54 -26.88 3.74
CA ARG A 22 -16.73 -27.75 2.91
C ARG A 22 -15.52 -28.20 3.71
N THR A 23 -15.47 -29.46 4.09
CA THR A 23 -14.21 -30.17 4.23
C THR A 23 -13.66 -30.32 2.82
N LEU A 24 -12.70 -29.47 2.47
CA LEU A 24 -12.02 -29.55 1.18
C LEU A 24 -11.34 -30.93 1.06
N PRO A 25 -11.35 -31.56 -0.12
CA PRO A 25 -10.73 -32.86 -0.30
C PRO A 25 -9.23 -32.75 0.04
N ALA A 26 -8.79 -33.55 0.98
CA ALA A 26 -7.39 -33.75 1.28
C ALA A 26 -6.67 -34.17 -0.02
N CYS A 27 -5.54 -33.54 -0.30
CA CYS A 27 -4.60 -34.05 -1.30
C CYS A 27 -4.36 -35.53 -0.98
N PRO A 28 -4.29 -36.46 -1.96
CA PRO A 28 -4.13 -37.89 -1.67
C PRO A 28 -2.82 -38.05 -0.88
N ALA A 29 -2.98 -38.36 0.39
CA ALA A 29 -1.91 -38.56 1.33
C ALA A 29 -1.24 -39.93 1.05
N ASN A 30 0.07 -39.94 1.16
CA ASN A 30 0.80 -41.20 1.25
C ASN A 30 0.53 -41.81 2.65
N PRO A 31 -0.16 -42.94 2.77
CA PRO A 31 -0.66 -43.46 4.06
C PRO A 31 0.43 -43.81 5.08
N GLU A 32 1.69 -43.93 4.66
CA GLU A 32 2.80 -44.32 5.53
C GLU A 32 3.57 -43.09 6.08
N ALA A 33 3.50 -41.95 5.44
CA ALA A 33 4.14 -40.72 5.92
C ALA A 33 3.31 -39.97 7.00
N ASP A 34 2.01 -40.27 7.13
CA ASP A 34 1.09 -39.52 7.99
C ASP A 34 0.98 -40.01 9.44
N ARG A 35 1.66 -41.11 9.81
CA ARG A 35 1.51 -41.67 11.17
C ARG A 35 2.26 -40.90 12.28
N GLU A 36 3.14 -39.96 11.92
CA GLU A 36 3.91 -39.12 12.86
C GLU A 36 3.72 -37.59 12.63
N ALA A 37 2.77 -37.17 11.79
CA ALA A 37 2.54 -35.76 11.56
C ALA A 37 1.96 -35.10 12.81
N GLU A 38 2.79 -34.30 13.48
CA GLU A 38 2.37 -33.48 14.63
C GLU A 38 1.24 -32.53 14.21
N LEU A 39 0.05 -32.70 14.79
CA LEU A 39 -1.09 -31.81 14.55
C LEU A 39 -0.72 -30.39 14.96
N PHE A 40 -0.98 -29.44 14.09
CA PHE A 40 -0.77 -28.04 14.39
C PHE A 40 -1.93 -27.57 15.27
N GLN A 41 -1.65 -27.33 16.55
CA GLN A 41 -2.64 -26.80 17.47
C GLN A 41 -2.85 -25.32 17.17
N THR A 42 -4.00 -24.99 16.63
CA THR A 42 -4.44 -23.61 16.41
C THR A 42 -5.62 -23.30 17.32
N GLU A 43 -5.68 -22.07 17.77
CA GLU A 43 -6.84 -21.54 18.49
C GLU A 43 -7.73 -20.71 17.57
N GLY A 44 -8.97 -20.45 18.01
CA GLY A 44 -9.88 -19.54 17.33
C GLY A 44 -10.41 -20.04 15.98
N PRO A 45 -10.60 -19.13 14.98
CA PRO A 45 -11.28 -19.46 13.74
C PRO A 45 -10.55 -20.49 12.87
N VAL A 46 -9.23 -20.61 13.01
CA VAL A 46 -8.42 -21.55 12.20
C VAL A 46 -8.71 -23.00 12.58
N SER A 47 -8.79 -23.34 13.87
CA SER A 47 -9.09 -24.69 14.32
C SER A 47 -10.48 -25.16 13.87
N ARG A 48 -11.43 -24.23 13.75
CA ARG A 48 -12.78 -24.51 13.25
C ARG A 48 -12.83 -24.75 11.75
N LEU A 49 -12.06 -23.97 10.97
CA LEU A 49 -12.09 -24.01 9.50
C LEU A 49 -11.22 -25.13 8.94
N TRP A 50 -10.10 -25.45 9.59
CA TRP A 50 -9.15 -26.50 9.15
C TRP A 50 -8.82 -27.44 10.32
N PRO A 51 -9.80 -28.25 10.80
CA PRO A 51 -9.55 -29.21 11.85
C PRO A 51 -8.56 -30.29 11.34
N GLY A 52 -7.54 -30.57 12.14
CA GLY A 52 -6.58 -31.64 11.83
C GLY A 52 -5.47 -31.24 10.83
N VAL A 53 -5.26 -29.95 10.58
CA VAL A 53 -4.11 -29.47 9.80
C VAL A 53 -2.80 -29.86 10.50
N THR A 54 -1.87 -30.46 9.74
CA THR A 54 -0.55 -30.81 10.28
C THR A 54 0.39 -29.61 10.24
N ARG A 55 1.44 -29.62 11.07
CA ARG A 55 2.49 -28.60 11.07
C ARG A 55 3.17 -28.48 9.71
N GLN A 56 3.38 -29.61 9.01
CA GLN A 56 3.96 -29.63 7.68
C GLN A 56 3.06 -28.90 6.66
N GLN A 57 1.75 -29.20 6.65
CA GLN A 57 0.78 -28.50 5.80
C GLN A 57 0.73 -27.01 6.11
N TRP A 58 0.66 -26.67 7.39
CA TRP A 58 0.64 -25.27 7.82
C TRP A 58 1.84 -24.46 7.31
N ASN A 59 3.03 -25.06 7.33
CA ASN A 59 4.27 -24.43 6.88
C ASN A 59 4.48 -24.52 5.36
N ASP A 60 3.62 -25.20 4.62
CA ASP A 60 3.66 -25.22 3.16
C ASP A 60 2.89 -24.01 2.60
N TRP A 61 3.60 -23.08 1.96
CA TRP A 61 2.99 -21.93 1.32
C TRP A 61 1.98 -22.29 0.22
N ARG A 62 2.12 -23.47 -0.43
CA ARG A 62 1.16 -23.94 -1.43
C ARG A 62 -0.15 -24.30 -0.78
N TRP A 63 -0.09 -24.96 0.38
CA TRP A 63 -1.27 -25.23 1.19
C TRP A 63 -1.95 -23.93 1.63
N GLN A 64 -1.19 -22.92 2.07
CA GLN A 64 -1.72 -21.60 2.43
C GLN A 64 -2.43 -20.91 1.25
N MET A 65 -1.86 -21.00 0.05
CA MET A 65 -2.46 -20.43 -1.17
C MET A 65 -3.74 -21.17 -1.59
N LEU A 66 -3.78 -22.48 -1.48
CA LEU A 66 -4.96 -23.31 -1.84
C LEU A 66 -6.12 -23.13 -0.86
N ASN A 67 -5.81 -22.90 0.42
CA ASN A 67 -6.80 -22.80 1.50
C ASN A 67 -7.18 -21.35 1.85
N ARG A 68 -6.92 -20.39 0.96
CA ARG A 68 -7.36 -19.00 1.14
C ARG A 68 -8.89 -18.92 1.20
N LEU A 69 -9.40 -18.10 2.12
CA LEU A 69 -10.83 -17.76 2.15
C LEU A 69 -11.13 -16.77 1.03
N ARG A 70 -12.03 -17.13 0.11
CA ARG A 70 -12.30 -16.34 -1.11
C ARG A 70 -13.78 -16.19 -1.43
N THR A 71 -14.61 -17.12 -0.95
CA THR A 71 -16.02 -17.24 -1.35
C THR A 71 -16.97 -16.66 -0.30
N LEU A 72 -18.21 -16.45 -0.70
CA LEU A 72 -19.28 -16.08 0.24
C LEU A 72 -19.49 -17.15 1.32
N GLU A 73 -19.34 -18.41 0.94
CA GLU A 73 -19.45 -19.55 1.84
C GLU A 73 -18.36 -19.51 2.91
N ASP A 74 -17.11 -19.25 2.52
CA ASP A 74 -15.99 -19.11 3.44
C ASP A 74 -16.24 -17.99 4.45
N ILE A 75 -16.64 -16.81 3.96
CA ILE A 75 -16.94 -15.64 4.82
C ILE A 75 -18.18 -15.88 5.68
N SER A 76 -19.17 -16.61 5.16
CA SER A 76 -20.37 -16.98 5.94
C SER A 76 -20.03 -17.91 7.09
N CYS A 77 -19.16 -18.90 6.86
CA CYS A 77 -18.65 -19.79 7.91
C CYS A 77 -17.78 -19.02 8.92
N LEU A 78 -16.92 -18.11 8.44
CA LEU A 78 -16.02 -17.33 9.29
C LEU A 78 -16.81 -16.42 10.26
N LEU A 79 -17.79 -15.67 9.74
CA LEU A 79 -18.52 -14.64 10.48
C LEU A 79 -19.86 -15.09 11.04
N ASP A 80 -20.26 -16.36 10.86
CA ASP A 80 -21.59 -16.89 11.22
C ASP A 80 -22.73 -16.00 10.67
N LEU A 81 -22.69 -15.72 9.37
CA LEU A 81 -23.61 -14.78 8.75
C LEU A 81 -25.06 -15.30 8.74
N LYS A 82 -25.98 -14.50 9.29
CA LYS A 82 -27.43 -14.78 9.17
C LYS A 82 -27.88 -14.65 7.70
N PRO A 83 -28.95 -15.36 7.28
CA PRO A 83 -29.41 -15.38 5.89
C PRO A 83 -29.63 -13.99 5.28
N TYR A 84 -30.16 -13.03 6.02
CA TYR A 84 -30.42 -11.67 5.54
C TYR A 84 -29.14 -10.85 5.32
N HIS A 85 -28.04 -11.18 5.99
CA HIS A 85 -26.73 -10.54 5.74
C HIS A 85 -26.03 -11.10 4.50
N LYS A 86 -26.28 -12.37 4.13
CA LYS A 86 -25.58 -13.04 3.02
C LYS A 86 -25.76 -12.30 1.70
N ALA A 87 -26.95 -11.75 1.40
CA ALA A 87 -27.17 -10.98 0.17
C ALA A 87 -26.30 -9.71 0.10
N ARG A 88 -26.14 -9.00 1.24
CA ARG A 88 -25.26 -7.82 1.31
C ARG A 88 -23.80 -8.19 1.16
N PHE A 89 -23.36 -9.28 1.82
CA PHE A 89 -21.99 -9.79 1.70
C PHE A 89 -21.70 -10.33 0.28
N LYS A 90 -22.68 -10.99 -0.36
CA LYS A 90 -22.54 -11.38 -1.77
C LYS A 90 -22.24 -10.16 -2.65
N ARG A 91 -23.06 -9.10 -2.54
CA ARG A 91 -22.83 -7.84 -3.27
C ARG A 91 -21.46 -7.22 -2.93
N LEU A 92 -21.03 -7.29 -1.67
CA LEU A 92 -19.72 -6.81 -1.25
C LEU A 92 -18.61 -7.57 -1.96
N LEU A 93 -18.64 -8.90 -1.97
CA LEU A 93 -17.63 -9.75 -2.58
C LEU A 93 -17.64 -9.67 -4.11
N ASP A 94 -18.82 -9.49 -4.72
CA ASP A 94 -18.96 -9.22 -6.17
C ASP A 94 -18.32 -7.85 -6.54
N THR A 95 -18.34 -6.88 -5.61
CA THR A 95 -17.76 -5.54 -5.83
C THR A 95 -16.29 -5.47 -5.41
N PHE A 96 -15.92 -6.10 -4.32
CA PHE A 96 -14.57 -6.08 -3.75
C PHE A 96 -14.17 -7.49 -3.31
N HIS A 97 -13.50 -8.20 -4.19
CA HIS A 97 -13.08 -9.58 -3.97
C HIS A 97 -12.31 -9.75 -2.65
N CYS A 98 -12.32 -10.95 -2.12
CA CYS A 98 -11.64 -11.33 -0.90
C CYS A 98 -10.61 -12.42 -1.16
N SER A 99 -9.51 -12.38 -0.44
CA SER A 99 -8.54 -13.46 -0.34
C SER A 99 -7.81 -13.33 1.00
N ILE A 100 -7.88 -14.34 1.86
CA ILE A 100 -7.26 -14.34 3.20
C ILE A 100 -6.51 -15.65 3.38
N THR A 101 -5.22 -15.62 3.66
CA THR A 101 -4.45 -16.83 4.00
C THR A 101 -4.84 -17.36 5.38
N PRO A 102 -4.84 -18.68 5.59
CA PRO A 102 -5.04 -19.26 6.93
C PRO A 102 -4.08 -18.70 7.98
N TYR A 103 -2.82 -18.49 7.61
CA TYR A 103 -1.82 -17.89 8.49
C TYR A 103 -2.23 -16.48 8.94
N TYR A 104 -2.57 -15.57 8.03
CA TYR A 104 -2.94 -14.21 8.43
C TYR A 104 -4.23 -14.16 9.24
N LEU A 105 -5.17 -15.06 8.92
CA LEU A 105 -6.39 -15.25 9.69
C LEU A 105 -6.09 -15.65 11.15
N SER A 106 -5.06 -16.49 11.40
CA SER A 106 -4.69 -16.93 12.74
C SER A 106 -4.20 -15.81 13.65
N LEU A 107 -3.82 -14.66 13.09
CA LEU A 107 -3.38 -13.49 13.85
C LEU A 107 -4.56 -12.68 14.44
N ILE A 108 -5.80 -12.98 14.04
CA ILE A 108 -7.01 -12.34 14.57
C ILE A 108 -7.29 -12.95 15.96
N LYS A 109 -7.30 -12.11 16.99
CA LYS A 109 -7.56 -12.55 18.37
C LYS A 109 -9.03 -12.92 18.57
N ASP A 110 -9.92 -12.06 18.10
CA ASP A 110 -11.36 -12.26 18.18
C ASP A 110 -12.02 -11.90 16.86
N ILE A 111 -12.53 -12.91 16.16
CA ILE A 111 -13.20 -12.71 14.88
C ILE A 111 -14.54 -11.97 15.03
N SER A 112 -15.15 -11.99 16.21
CA SER A 112 -16.38 -11.28 16.49
C SER A 112 -16.17 -9.79 16.76
N ASP A 113 -14.95 -9.38 17.13
CA ASP A 113 -14.59 -7.98 17.35
C ASP A 113 -14.39 -7.25 16.00
N PRO A 114 -15.29 -6.33 15.61
CA PRO A 114 -15.15 -5.56 14.38
C PRO A 114 -13.96 -4.58 14.43
N ASP A 115 -13.42 -4.32 15.61
CA ASP A 115 -12.33 -3.38 15.84
C ASP A 115 -10.95 -4.05 15.96
N ASP A 116 -10.87 -5.40 15.90
CA ASP A 116 -9.58 -6.09 15.81
C ASP A 116 -8.75 -5.58 14.61
N PRO A 117 -7.53 -5.05 14.84
CA PRO A 117 -6.72 -4.38 13.82
C PRO A 117 -6.25 -5.32 12.70
N ILE A 118 -6.15 -6.62 12.94
CA ILE A 118 -5.79 -7.60 11.91
C ILE A 118 -7.02 -7.95 11.08
N ARG A 119 -8.16 -8.19 11.74
CA ARG A 119 -9.43 -8.44 11.09
C ARG A 119 -9.81 -7.32 10.10
N LYS A 120 -9.70 -6.06 10.52
CA LYS A 120 -9.98 -4.90 9.67
C LYS A 120 -9.17 -4.89 8.37
N GLN A 121 -7.95 -5.41 8.37
CA GLN A 121 -7.07 -5.37 7.20
C GLN A 121 -7.40 -6.43 6.14
N CYS A 122 -8.08 -7.52 6.50
CA CYS A 122 -8.30 -8.66 5.60
C CYS A 122 -9.76 -9.08 5.44
N VAL A 123 -10.58 -8.97 6.51
CA VAL A 123 -11.99 -9.39 6.46
C VAL A 123 -12.85 -8.29 5.82
N PRO A 124 -13.65 -8.62 4.80
CA PRO A 124 -14.56 -7.66 4.17
C PRO A 124 -15.54 -7.02 5.16
N ASP A 125 -15.75 -5.70 5.06
CA ASP A 125 -16.69 -4.93 5.88
C ASP A 125 -17.74 -4.24 5.00
N LEU A 126 -19.00 -4.24 5.43
CA LEU A 126 -20.10 -3.60 4.70
C LEU A 126 -19.91 -2.09 4.50
N LYS A 127 -19.07 -1.45 5.32
CA LYS A 127 -18.65 -0.05 5.14
C LYS A 127 -18.00 0.20 3.77
N GLU A 128 -17.36 -0.82 3.17
CA GLU A 128 -16.79 -0.68 1.83
C GLU A 128 -17.87 -0.40 0.78
N LEU A 129 -19.07 -0.97 0.93
CA LEU A 129 -20.22 -0.67 0.07
C LEU A 129 -20.82 0.71 0.36
N GLU A 130 -20.85 1.12 1.62
CA GLU A 130 -21.37 2.44 2.01
C GLU A 130 -20.53 3.54 1.38
N PHE A 131 -19.21 3.36 1.35
CA PHE A 131 -18.26 4.29 0.75
C PHE A 131 -17.88 3.95 -0.70
N GLN A 132 -18.59 3.05 -1.38
CA GLN A 132 -18.24 2.65 -2.76
C GLN A 132 -18.30 3.79 -3.78
N LYS A 133 -18.98 4.90 -3.47
CA LYS A 133 -19.05 6.11 -4.32
C LYS A 133 -18.06 7.19 -3.91
N VAL A 134 -17.37 7.00 -2.79
CA VAL A 134 -16.35 7.93 -2.28
C VAL A 134 -14.97 7.47 -2.74
N GLY A 135 -14.15 8.42 -3.16
CA GLY A 135 -12.84 8.14 -3.73
C GLY A 135 -12.89 7.77 -5.21
N VAL A 136 -11.75 7.37 -5.75
CA VAL A 136 -11.56 7.06 -7.16
C VAL A 136 -10.97 5.65 -7.33
N THR A 137 -11.12 5.08 -8.51
CA THR A 137 -10.58 3.73 -8.81
C THR A 137 -9.07 3.70 -8.95
N ASP A 138 -8.47 4.77 -9.48
CA ASP A 138 -7.03 4.95 -9.64
C ASP A 138 -6.59 6.29 -9.01
N PRO A 139 -6.42 6.35 -7.67
CA PRO A 139 -6.05 7.58 -6.98
C PRO A 139 -4.65 8.09 -7.35
N LEU A 140 -3.81 7.20 -7.82
CA LEU A 140 -2.43 7.50 -8.18
C LEU A 140 -2.26 7.84 -9.68
N GLU A 141 -3.33 7.75 -10.49
CA GLU A 141 -3.28 7.92 -11.95
C GLU A 141 -2.18 7.06 -12.61
N GLU A 142 -2.07 5.80 -12.18
CA GLU A 142 -1.08 4.86 -12.72
C GLU A 142 -1.34 4.56 -14.18
N GLU A 143 -2.61 4.50 -14.59
CA GLU A 143 -3.02 4.26 -15.98
C GLU A 143 -2.54 5.39 -16.90
N GLU A 144 -2.56 6.63 -16.41
CA GLU A 144 -2.09 7.80 -17.17
C GLU A 144 -0.56 7.82 -17.36
N ASP A 145 0.18 7.30 -16.36
CA ASP A 145 1.65 7.23 -16.40
C ASP A 145 2.16 5.90 -16.99
N MET A 146 1.26 4.99 -17.40
CA MET A 146 1.61 3.67 -17.95
C MET A 146 2.10 3.80 -19.40
N GLN A 147 3.37 3.53 -19.64
CA GLN A 147 4.02 3.71 -20.94
C GLN A 147 3.89 2.47 -21.84
N VAL A 148 4.00 1.29 -21.25
CA VAL A 148 3.69 0.00 -21.85
C VAL A 148 2.79 -0.78 -20.89
N PRO A 149 2.05 -1.80 -21.30
CA PRO A 149 1.15 -2.52 -20.41
C PRO A 149 1.81 -2.98 -19.13
N GLY A 150 1.34 -2.46 -17.99
CA GLY A 150 1.85 -2.76 -16.67
C GLY A 150 3.09 -1.99 -16.22
N LEU A 151 3.67 -1.08 -17.02
CA LEU A 151 4.84 -0.30 -16.62
C LEU A 151 4.49 1.18 -16.43
N VAL A 152 4.51 1.64 -15.18
CA VAL A 152 4.20 3.03 -14.80
C VAL A 152 5.50 3.83 -14.68
N HIS A 153 5.62 4.93 -15.43
CA HIS A 153 6.79 5.82 -15.41
C HIS A 153 6.43 7.23 -14.96
N ARG A 154 6.31 7.44 -13.66
CA ARG A 154 5.99 8.73 -13.03
C ARG A 154 7.21 9.57 -12.74
N TYR A 155 8.22 8.96 -12.13
CA TYR A 155 9.43 9.64 -11.68
C TYR A 155 10.52 9.60 -12.76
N PRO A 156 11.42 10.59 -12.81
CA PRO A 156 12.42 10.65 -13.90
C PRO A 156 13.35 9.43 -13.94
N ASP A 157 13.73 8.89 -12.78
CA ASP A 157 14.82 7.93 -12.61
C ASP A 157 14.35 6.50 -12.29
N ARG A 158 13.03 6.26 -12.20
CA ARG A 158 12.51 4.96 -11.80
C ARG A 158 11.13 4.65 -12.36
N VAL A 159 10.88 3.37 -12.56
CA VAL A 159 9.60 2.83 -13.04
C VAL A 159 9.04 1.79 -12.08
N LEU A 160 7.71 1.60 -12.12
CA LEU A 160 7.01 0.57 -11.40
C LEU A 160 6.47 -0.47 -12.40
N ALA A 161 6.89 -1.73 -12.27
CA ALA A 161 6.43 -2.85 -13.06
C ALA A 161 5.31 -3.59 -12.32
N ILE A 162 4.09 -3.56 -12.84
CA ILE A 162 2.94 -4.36 -12.39
C ILE A 162 3.03 -5.73 -13.06
N ALA A 163 3.80 -6.64 -12.45
CA ALA A 163 4.17 -7.92 -13.04
C ALA A 163 3.10 -9.01 -12.87
N THR A 164 2.20 -8.86 -11.91
CA THR A 164 1.09 -9.77 -11.62
C THR A 164 -0.07 -9.01 -10.99
N ASN A 165 -1.29 -9.55 -11.07
CA ASN A 165 -2.42 -9.08 -10.27
C ASN A 165 -2.79 -10.05 -9.14
N THR A 166 -2.05 -11.16 -9.00
CA THR A 166 -2.24 -12.16 -7.94
C THR A 166 -1.66 -11.66 -6.62
N CYS A 167 -2.41 -11.86 -5.54
CA CYS A 167 -1.95 -11.67 -4.16
C CYS A 167 -2.29 -12.89 -3.32
N SER A 168 -1.46 -13.19 -2.32
CA SER A 168 -1.81 -14.18 -1.30
C SER A 168 -2.96 -13.70 -0.40
N MET A 169 -3.04 -12.39 -0.15
CA MET A 169 -4.12 -11.75 0.60
C MET A 169 -4.52 -10.42 -0.04
N TYR A 170 -5.82 -10.14 -0.11
CA TYR A 170 -6.34 -8.86 -0.56
C TYR A 170 -6.52 -7.89 0.61
N CYS A 171 -5.59 -6.93 0.74
CA CYS A 171 -5.64 -5.89 1.75
C CYS A 171 -6.86 -4.99 1.56
N ARG A 172 -7.75 -4.88 2.57
CA ARG A 172 -8.98 -4.08 2.42
C ARG A 172 -8.72 -2.59 2.13
N HIS A 173 -7.53 -2.08 2.42
CA HIS A 173 -7.05 -0.72 2.13
C HIS A 173 -6.22 -0.61 0.83
N CYS A 174 -6.24 -1.62 -0.04
CA CYS A 174 -5.40 -1.66 -1.24
C CYS A 174 -5.68 -0.50 -2.20
N THR A 175 -4.63 0.18 -2.69
CA THR A 175 -4.73 1.25 -3.69
C THR A 175 -5.11 0.74 -5.09
N ARG A 176 -4.86 -0.55 -5.35
CA ARG A 176 -5.10 -1.21 -6.63
C ARG A 176 -6.29 -2.18 -6.58
N LYS A 177 -7.32 -1.90 -5.79
CA LYS A 177 -8.55 -2.73 -5.77
C LYS A 177 -9.12 -2.98 -7.17
N ARG A 178 -8.91 -2.06 -8.11
CA ARG A 178 -9.39 -2.17 -9.50
C ARG A 178 -8.89 -3.41 -10.24
N ILE A 179 -7.67 -3.90 -9.94
CA ILE A 179 -7.09 -5.05 -10.63
C ILE A 179 -7.63 -6.40 -10.14
N TRP A 180 -8.38 -6.45 -9.04
CA TRP A 180 -8.91 -7.72 -8.50
C TRP A 180 -9.98 -8.35 -9.41
N HIS A 181 -10.66 -7.54 -10.25
CA HIS A 181 -11.71 -8.00 -11.15
C HIS A 181 -11.18 -8.68 -12.43
N GLU A 182 -9.90 -8.58 -12.70
CA GLU A 182 -9.27 -9.14 -13.91
C GLU A 182 -9.02 -10.65 -13.80
N GLY A 183 -9.33 -11.26 -12.63
CA GLY A 183 -8.93 -12.61 -12.29
C GLY A 183 -7.44 -12.68 -11.92
N GLU A 184 -7.03 -13.73 -11.22
CA GLU A 184 -5.63 -13.91 -10.82
C GLU A 184 -4.80 -14.36 -12.02
N SER A 185 -3.79 -13.56 -12.41
CA SER A 185 -2.90 -13.84 -13.53
C SER A 185 -1.53 -13.20 -13.36
N GLU A 186 -0.55 -13.77 -14.00
CA GLU A 186 0.77 -13.18 -14.18
C GLU A 186 0.85 -12.55 -15.57
N ARG A 187 1.68 -11.53 -15.72
CA ARG A 187 1.99 -10.99 -17.04
C ARG A 187 2.72 -12.02 -17.88
N THR A 188 2.43 -12.05 -19.17
CA THR A 188 3.12 -12.95 -20.09
C THR A 188 4.60 -12.56 -20.27
N LYS A 189 5.44 -13.50 -20.67
CA LYS A 189 6.83 -13.18 -21.02
C LYS A 189 6.93 -12.08 -22.06
N LYS A 190 5.97 -11.97 -22.98
CA LYS A 190 5.90 -10.91 -23.98
C LYS A 190 5.68 -9.54 -23.33
N ASP A 191 4.73 -9.44 -22.40
CA ASP A 191 4.45 -8.17 -21.70
C ASP A 191 5.65 -7.75 -20.84
N LEU A 192 6.23 -8.68 -20.09
CA LEU A 192 7.42 -8.44 -19.27
C LEU A 192 8.62 -8.02 -20.14
N MET A 193 8.80 -8.63 -21.31
CA MET A 193 9.85 -8.21 -22.26
C MET A 193 9.59 -6.81 -22.81
N GLY A 194 8.33 -6.44 -23.04
CA GLY A 194 7.97 -5.05 -23.42
C GLY A 194 8.41 -4.04 -22.37
N MET A 195 8.25 -4.36 -21.07
CA MET A 195 8.74 -3.53 -19.96
C MET A 195 10.27 -3.41 -19.99
N VAL A 196 10.98 -4.54 -20.19
CA VAL A 196 12.47 -4.55 -20.29
C VAL A 196 12.94 -3.70 -21.47
N GLN A 197 12.29 -3.81 -22.63
CA GLN A 197 12.64 -3.03 -23.81
C GLN A 197 12.44 -1.53 -23.59
N TYR A 198 11.35 -1.14 -22.90
CA TYR A 198 11.13 0.25 -22.53
C TYR A 198 12.23 0.77 -21.60
N VAL A 199 12.59 0.02 -20.55
CA VAL A 199 13.68 0.40 -19.63
C VAL A 199 14.98 0.53 -20.40
N ARG A 200 15.31 -0.43 -21.29
CA ARG A 200 16.51 -0.40 -22.12
C ARG A 200 16.58 0.82 -23.04
N ALA A 201 15.44 1.28 -23.54
CA ALA A 201 15.34 2.46 -24.40
C ALA A 201 15.29 3.80 -23.63
N THR A 202 15.27 3.75 -22.29
CA THR A 202 15.13 4.94 -21.44
C THR A 202 16.30 5.04 -20.45
N PRO A 203 17.45 5.61 -20.85
CA PRO A 203 18.69 5.60 -20.05
C PRO A 203 18.58 6.32 -18.70
N GLU A 204 17.60 7.21 -18.53
CA GLU A 204 17.36 7.93 -17.28
C GLU A 204 16.82 7.01 -16.18
N VAL A 205 16.23 5.85 -16.54
CA VAL A 205 15.70 4.88 -15.59
C VAL A 205 16.83 4.05 -15.00
N ARG A 206 17.24 4.37 -13.79
CA ARG A 206 18.26 3.64 -13.03
C ARG A 206 17.68 2.61 -12.06
N GLU A 207 16.36 2.62 -11.84
CA GLU A 207 15.70 1.78 -10.85
C GLU A 207 14.38 1.21 -11.36
N VAL A 208 14.15 -0.10 -11.13
CA VAL A 208 12.86 -0.77 -11.39
C VAL A 208 12.29 -1.32 -10.08
N ILE A 209 11.03 -0.98 -9.82
CA ILE A 209 10.24 -1.51 -8.70
C ILE A 209 9.31 -2.58 -9.24
N ILE A 210 9.55 -3.83 -8.91
CA ILE A 210 8.68 -4.96 -9.28
C ILE A 210 7.58 -5.05 -8.22
N SER A 211 6.33 -4.97 -8.68
CA SER A 211 5.12 -4.89 -7.84
C SER A 211 3.93 -5.49 -8.61
N GLY A 212 2.72 -5.02 -8.30
CA GLY A 212 1.50 -5.45 -8.97
C GLY A 212 0.41 -5.77 -7.98
N GLY A 213 -0.04 -7.02 -7.98
CA GLY A 213 -0.53 -7.74 -6.83
C GLY A 213 0.63 -7.92 -5.86
N ASP A 214 1.12 -9.14 -5.72
CA ASP A 214 2.35 -9.38 -4.94
C ASP A 214 3.32 -10.22 -5.79
N PRO A 215 4.47 -9.67 -6.20
CA PRO A 215 5.38 -10.34 -7.12
C PRO A 215 5.99 -11.63 -6.55
N LEU A 216 6.05 -11.80 -5.23
CA LEU A 216 6.54 -13.06 -4.65
C LEU A 216 5.51 -14.20 -4.72
N THR A 217 4.29 -13.93 -5.23
CA THR A 217 3.33 -15.00 -5.56
C THR A 217 3.54 -15.56 -6.97
N MET A 218 4.32 -14.89 -7.80
CA MET A 218 4.62 -15.33 -9.16
C MET A 218 5.34 -16.68 -9.21
N ASN A 219 5.24 -17.33 -10.37
CA ASN A 219 6.11 -18.46 -10.69
C ASN A 219 7.58 -18.05 -10.55
N LEU A 220 8.36 -18.86 -9.82
CA LEU A 220 9.73 -18.53 -9.45
C LEU A 220 10.63 -18.36 -10.68
N GLU A 221 10.50 -19.27 -11.67
CA GLU A 221 11.29 -19.24 -12.90
C GLU A 221 10.97 -18.01 -13.76
N LEU A 222 9.68 -17.60 -13.79
CA LEU A 222 9.27 -16.40 -14.51
C LEU A 222 9.81 -15.12 -13.86
N LEU A 223 9.77 -15.05 -12.53
CA LEU A 223 10.31 -13.92 -11.77
C LEU A 223 11.84 -13.84 -11.94
N ASP A 224 12.54 -14.95 -11.81
CA ASP A 224 14.00 -15.07 -12.00
C ASP A 224 14.40 -14.60 -13.40
N TRP A 225 13.72 -15.11 -14.43
CA TRP A 225 13.94 -14.73 -15.81
C TRP A 225 13.73 -13.21 -16.02
N PHE A 226 12.63 -12.66 -15.49
CA PHE A 226 12.32 -11.23 -15.64
C PHE A 226 13.38 -10.35 -14.98
N MET A 227 13.77 -10.69 -13.76
CA MET A 227 14.85 -9.98 -13.04
C MET A 227 16.18 -10.11 -13.78
N GLY A 228 16.47 -11.28 -14.37
CA GLY A 228 17.66 -11.51 -15.18
C GLY A 228 17.71 -10.64 -16.44
N GLU A 229 16.57 -10.49 -17.15
CA GLU A 229 16.47 -9.61 -18.32
C GLU A 229 16.66 -8.12 -17.95
N LEU A 230 16.09 -7.69 -16.82
CA LEU A 230 16.29 -6.34 -16.31
C LEU A 230 17.77 -6.08 -15.97
N LYS A 231 18.45 -7.02 -15.32
CA LYS A 231 19.88 -6.89 -14.98
C LYS A 231 20.82 -6.80 -16.18
N ARG A 232 20.39 -7.25 -17.37
CA ARG A 232 21.15 -7.07 -18.61
C ARG A 232 21.05 -5.67 -19.18
N VAL A 233 20.26 -4.78 -18.59
CA VAL A 233 20.18 -3.37 -18.97
C VAL A 233 21.32 -2.63 -18.27
N SER A 234 22.28 -2.11 -19.06
CA SER A 234 23.57 -1.62 -18.55
C SER A 234 23.49 -0.41 -17.62
N HIS A 235 22.46 0.44 -17.76
CA HIS A 235 22.26 1.63 -16.93
C HIS A 235 21.34 1.39 -15.72
N LEU A 236 20.77 0.17 -15.59
CA LEU A 236 19.95 -0.17 -14.45
C LEU A 236 20.82 -0.53 -13.24
N GLU A 237 20.71 0.25 -12.18
CA GLU A 237 21.53 0.11 -10.98
C GLU A 237 20.86 -0.68 -9.86
N VAL A 238 19.53 -0.53 -9.71
CA VAL A 238 18.79 -1.04 -8.55
C VAL A 238 17.50 -1.73 -8.97
N LEU A 239 17.28 -2.92 -8.40
CA LEU A 239 15.98 -3.58 -8.38
C LEU A 239 15.34 -3.45 -6.99
N ARG A 240 14.03 -3.23 -6.96
CA ARG A 240 13.23 -3.34 -5.73
C ARG A 240 12.04 -4.26 -5.94
N ILE A 241 11.67 -4.99 -4.89
CA ILE A 241 10.45 -5.78 -4.83
C ILE A 241 9.54 -5.18 -3.76
N GLY A 242 8.29 -4.83 -4.14
CA GLY A 242 7.24 -4.45 -3.22
C GLY A 242 6.36 -5.65 -2.92
N THR A 243 6.39 -6.19 -1.69
CA THR A 243 5.69 -7.42 -1.32
C THR A 243 5.13 -7.35 0.10
N ARG A 244 4.02 -8.04 0.35
CA ARG A 244 3.50 -8.27 1.69
C ARG A 244 3.65 -9.73 2.14
N VAL A 245 4.26 -10.58 1.32
CA VAL A 245 4.46 -12.01 1.61
C VAL A 245 5.11 -12.26 2.97
N PRO A 246 6.17 -11.55 3.39
CA PRO A 246 6.76 -11.78 4.72
C PRO A 246 5.77 -11.57 5.88
N VAL A 247 4.70 -10.81 5.65
CA VAL A 247 3.67 -10.47 6.67
C VAL A 247 2.48 -11.42 6.61
N VAL A 248 2.02 -11.77 5.41
CA VAL A 248 0.74 -12.47 5.22
C VAL A 248 0.90 -13.95 4.86
N MET A 249 2.11 -14.37 4.51
CA MET A 249 2.47 -15.75 4.17
C MET A 249 3.99 -15.97 4.30
N PRO A 250 4.59 -15.82 5.49
CA PRO A 250 6.04 -15.84 5.70
C PRO A 250 6.71 -17.13 5.23
N MET A 251 6.01 -18.28 5.26
CA MET A 251 6.52 -19.57 4.79
C MET A 251 6.83 -19.61 3.29
N LYS A 252 6.37 -18.64 2.50
CA LYS A 252 6.75 -18.49 1.08
C LYS A 252 8.18 -17.98 0.91
N VAL A 253 8.76 -17.34 1.92
CA VAL A 253 10.17 -16.91 1.91
C VAL A 253 11.07 -18.12 2.18
N THR A 254 11.07 -19.05 1.22
CA THR A 254 11.86 -20.30 1.26
C THR A 254 13.33 -20.04 0.96
N GLU A 255 14.19 -21.01 1.29
CA GLU A 255 15.61 -20.96 0.91
C GLU A 255 15.81 -20.86 -0.60
N GLU A 256 14.99 -21.56 -1.39
CA GLU A 256 15.02 -21.53 -2.84
C GLU A 256 14.74 -20.11 -3.37
N LEU A 257 13.66 -19.46 -2.88
CA LEU A 257 13.32 -18.08 -3.22
C LEU A 257 14.47 -17.12 -2.83
N VAL A 258 14.98 -17.24 -1.61
CA VAL A 258 16.05 -16.37 -1.11
C VAL A 258 17.33 -16.55 -1.90
N LYS A 259 17.70 -17.80 -2.25
CA LYS A 259 18.86 -18.11 -3.11
C LYS A 259 18.72 -17.46 -4.49
N MET A 260 17.56 -17.57 -5.11
CA MET A 260 17.27 -16.91 -6.39
C MET A 260 17.40 -15.40 -6.28
N LEU A 261 16.73 -14.78 -5.30
CA LEU A 261 16.75 -13.32 -5.11
C LEU A 261 18.17 -12.79 -4.85
N ARG A 262 19.00 -13.55 -4.12
CA ARG A 262 20.41 -13.21 -3.87
C ARG A 262 21.23 -13.04 -5.15
N CYS A 263 20.92 -13.80 -6.20
CA CYS A 263 21.60 -13.70 -7.50
C CYS A 263 21.31 -12.37 -8.21
N HIS A 264 20.24 -11.67 -7.83
CA HIS A 264 19.81 -10.41 -8.45
C HIS A 264 20.21 -9.17 -7.66
N ARG A 265 21.12 -9.26 -6.68
CA ARG A 265 21.66 -8.07 -6.01
C ARG A 265 22.42 -7.14 -6.97
N PRO A 266 22.35 -5.79 -6.74
CA PRO A 266 21.70 -5.07 -5.64
C PRO A 266 20.16 -5.09 -5.75
N LEU A 267 19.53 -5.69 -4.75
CA LEU A 267 18.09 -5.85 -4.64
C LEU A 267 17.61 -5.37 -3.28
N TRP A 268 16.49 -4.65 -3.23
CA TRP A 268 15.84 -4.17 -2.03
C TRP A 268 14.44 -4.74 -1.92
N VAL A 269 14.03 -5.16 -0.74
CA VAL A 269 12.66 -5.60 -0.46
C VAL A 269 11.96 -4.55 0.39
N ASN A 270 10.82 -4.07 -0.10
CA ASN A 270 9.92 -3.21 0.66
C ASN A 270 8.69 -4.03 1.06
N THR A 271 8.55 -4.28 2.35
CA THR A 271 7.41 -5.00 2.92
C THR A 271 6.38 -4.04 3.52
N GLN A 272 5.24 -4.56 4.01
CA GLN A 272 4.16 -3.75 4.56
C GLN A 272 3.57 -4.38 5.83
N PHE A 273 4.14 -4.04 6.98
CA PHE A 273 3.56 -4.21 8.30
C PHE A 273 2.77 -2.94 8.65
N ASN A 274 1.57 -3.09 9.17
CA ASN A 274 0.73 -1.96 9.60
C ASN A 274 0.40 -1.99 11.11
N HIS A 275 0.64 -3.12 11.80
CA HIS A 275 0.34 -3.25 13.22
C HIS A 275 1.41 -4.10 13.93
N PRO A 276 1.76 -3.84 15.21
CA PRO A 276 2.78 -4.61 15.95
C PRO A 276 2.49 -6.11 15.98
N ARG A 277 1.23 -6.53 16.04
CA ARG A 277 0.82 -7.94 16.06
C ARG A 277 1.15 -8.72 14.79
N GLU A 278 1.48 -8.05 13.69
CA GLU A 278 1.94 -8.68 12.46
C GLU A 278 3.41 -9.09 12.53
N VAL A 279 4.16 -8.55 13.49
CA VAL A 279 5.57 -8.89 13.72
C VAL A 279 5.65 -10.14 14.58
N THR A 280 5.32 -11.28 13.96
CA THR A 280 5.39 -12.62 14.57
C THR A 280 6.78 -13.22 14.43
N ALA A 281 7.04 -14.35 15.09
CA ALA A 281 8.29 -15.08 14.94
C ALA A 281 8.51 -15.53 13.48
N GLU A 282 7.47 -16.05 12.82
CA GLU A 282 7.53 -16.51 11.42
C GLU A 282 7.81 -15.34 10.46
N ALA A 283 7.21 -14.18 10.70
CA ALA A 283 7.48 -12.98 9.90
C ALA A 283 8.89 -12.44 10.14
N ALA A 284 9.38 -12.52 11.37
CA ALA A 284 10.77 -12.16 11.73
C ALA A 284 11.77 -13.07 11.03
N ASP A 285 11.55 -14.41 11.08
CA ASP A 285 12.39 -15.40 10.39
C ASP A 285 12.42 -15.20 8.88
N ALA A 286 11.26 -14.87 8.28
CA ALA A 286 11.18 -14.57 6.85
C ALA A 286 12.00 -13.33 6.47
N CYS A 287 11.95 -12.27 7.30
CA CYS A 287 12.77 -11.08 7.10
C CYS A 287 14.25 -11.37 7.33
N ASP A 288 14.60 -12.15 8.35
CA ASP A 288 15.98 -12.51 8.67
C ASP A 288 16.65 -13.30 7.53
N ARG A 289 15.93 -14.25 6.92
CA ARG A 289 16.44 -14.98 5.72
C ARG A 289 16.82 -14.04 4.59
N LEU A 290 16.01 -13.01 4.32
CA LEU A 290 16.31 -12.00 3.30
C LEU A 290 17.54 -11.16 3.70
N LEU A 291 17.58 -10.69 4.95
CA LEU A 291 18.68 -9.88 5.49
C LEU A 291 20.01 -10.65 5.47
N THR A 292 20.00 -11.91 5.92
CA THR A 292 21.17 -12.82 5.91
C THR A 292 21.67 -13.08 4.49
N ALA A 293 20.77 -13.08 3.50
CA ALA A 293 21.15 -13.15 2.08
C ALA A 293 21.73 -11.83 1.53
N GLY A 294 21.85 -10.79 2.38
CA GLY A 294 22.32 -9.47 1.99
C GLY A 294 21.30 -8.68 1.16
N ILE A 295 20.01 -8.89 1.42
CA ILE A 295 18.90 -8.18 0.79
C ILE A 295 18.28 -7.28 1.86
N PRO A 296 18.50 -5.96 1.83
CA PRO A 296 17.92 -5.03 2.79
C PRO A 296 16.38 -5.06 2.73
N VAL A 297 15.75 -5.06 3.92
CA VAL A 297 14.30 -5.04 4.07
C VAL A 297 13.85 -3.73 4.70
N SER A 298 12.90 -3.06 4.07
CA SER A 298 12.31 -1.81 4.55
C SER A 298 10.80 -1.93 4.64
N ASN A 299 10.18 -1.24 5.59
CA ASN A 299 8.74 -1.26 5.79
C ASN A 299 8.07 0.00 5.26
N GLN A 300 6.94 -0.18 4.58
CA GLN A 300 6.08 0.87 4.06
C GLN A 300 4.68 0.74 4.66
N SER A 301 4.47 1.26 5.88
CA SER A 301 3.16 1.26 6.54
C SER A 301 2.19 2.22 5.85
N VAL A 302 0.90 1.91 5.93
CA VAL A 302 -0.19 2.84 5.61
C VAL A 302 -0.85 3.28 6.92
N LEU A 303 -1.11 4.57 7.09
CA LEU A 303 -1.82 5.12 8.24
C LEU A 303 -3.31 4.83 8.11
N LEU A 304 -3.84 3.96 8.98
CA LEU A 304 -5.19 3.40 8.88
C LEU A 304 -5.96 3.65 10.16
N LYS A 305 -7.14 4.25 10.03
CA LYS A 305 -8.05 4.56 11.14
C LYS A 305 -8.48 3.31 11.89
N GLY A 306 -8.28 3.33 13.20
CA GLY A 306 -8.62 2.23 14.11
C GLY A 306 -7.73 0.99 13.94
N ILE A 307 -6.53 1.14 13.35
CA ILE A 307 -5.53 0.09 13.21
C ILE A 307 -4.20 0.55 13.81
N ASN A 308 -3.65 1.66 13.31
CA ASN A 308 -2.36 2.18 13.73
C ASN A 308 -2.34 3.72 13.82
N ASP A 309 -3.49 4.33 13.97
CA ASP A 309 -3.67 5.79 13.99
C ASP A 309 -3.52 6.41 15.38
N THR A 310 -2.84 5.72 16.28
CA THR A 310 -2.41 6.29 17.58
C THR A 310 -0.89 6.34 17.67
N PRO A 311 -0.32 7.34 18.35
CA PRO A 311 1.13 7.46 18.53
C PRO A 311 1.76 6.22 19.14
N ASP A 312 1.12 5.62 20.16
CA ASP A 312 1.68 4.47 20.88
C ASP A 312 1.74 3.24 19.98
N VAL A 313 0.65 2.91 19.26
CA VAL A 313 0.64 1.76 18.34
C VAL A 313 1.67 1.94 17.22
N MET A 314 1.80 3.14 16.66
CA MET A 314 2.80 3.40 15.61
C MET A 314 4.23 3.29 16.14
N LYS A 315 4.48 3.80 17.32
CA LYS A 315 5.78 3.69 18.01
C LYS A 315 6.12 2.23 18.30
N ASP A 316 5.16 1.46 18.82
CA ASP A 316 5.35 0.03 19.10
C ASP A 316 5.63 -0.77 17.82
N LEU A 317 4.92 -0.46 16.73
CA LEU A 317 5.20 -1.06 15.42
C LEU A 317 6.63 -0.74 14.97
N CYS A 318 7.04 0.52 15.01
CA CYS A 318 8.37 0.93 14.57
C CYS A 318 9.48 0.29 15.43
N HIS A 319 9.27 0.18 16.74
CA HIS A 319 10.20 -0.53 17.63
C HIS A 319 10.24 -2.05 17.37
N ALA A 320 9.08 -2.68 17.09
CA ALA A 320 9.02 -4.09 16.72
C ALA A 320 9.79 -4.36 15.42
N LEU A 321 9.60 -3.52 14.40
CA LEU A 321 10.34 -3.58 13.15
C LEU A 321 11.86 -3.42 13.35
N GLN A 322 12.28 -2.50 14.20
CA GLN A 322 13.68 -2.30 14.52
C GLN A 322 14.31 -3.55 15.15
N ARG A 323 13.60 -4.24 16.07
CA ARG A 323 14.08 -5.47 16.69
C ARG A 323 14.35 -6.59 15.70
N ILE A 324 13.62 -6.65 14.59
CA ILE A 324 13.81 -7.61 13.50
C ILE A 324 14.63 -7.04 12.33
N MET A 325 15.36 -5.94 12.55
CA MET A 325 16.22 -5.24 11.58
C MET A 325 15.50 -4.79 10.30
N VAL A 326 14.18 -4.68 10.29
CA VAL A 326 13.39 -4.08 9.22
C VAL A 326 13.28 -2.58 9.45
N ARG A 327 13.78 -1.78 8.50
CA ARG A 327 13.78 -0.33 8.64
C ARG A 327 12.38 0.25 8.39
N PRO A 328 11.76 1.00 9.33
CA PRO A 328 10.63 1.88 9.03
C PRO A 328 11.05 2.90 7.97
N TYR A 329 10.46 2.80 6.76
CA TYR A 329 10.87 3.62 5.61
C TYR A 329 9.84 4.71 5.32
N TYR A 330 8.61 4.31 5.00
CA TYR A 330 7.49 5.23 4.80
C TYR A 330 6.32 4.92 5.72
N LEU A 331 5.64 5.98 6.14
CA LEU A 331 4.26 5.97 6.60
C LEU A 331 3.43 6.70 5.53
N PHE A 332 2.61 5.98 4.78
CA PHE A 332 1.74 6.56 3.77
C PHE A 332 0.44 7.05 4.38
N GLN A 333 0.00 8.25 4.04
CA GLN A 333 -1.40 8.62 4.20
C GLN A 333 -2.26 7.68 3.35
N CYS A 334 -3.34 7.15 3.92
CA CYS A 334 -4.25 6.28 3.18
C CYS A 334 -4.88 7.02 1.99
N ASP A 335 -4.73 6.48 0.78
CA ASP A 335 -5.20 7.08 -0.46
C ASP A 335 -6.74 7.07 -0.57
N PRO A 336 -7.34 8.04 -1.28
CA PRO A 336 -8.78 8.12 -1.50
C PRO A 336 -9.26 7.10 -2.53
N VAL A 337 -9.12 5.81 -2.20
CA VAL A 337 -9.58 4.71 -3.05
C VAL A 337 -11.06 4.45 -2.81
N ARG A 338 -11.76 4.08 -3.84
CA ARG A 338 -13.16 3.67 -3.79
C ARG A 338 -13.38 2.54 -2.77
N GLY A 339 -14.28 2.75 -1.80
CA GLY A 339 -14.59 1.80 -0.73
C GLY A 339 -13.54 1.72 0.39
N VAL A 340 -12.63 2.72 0.52
CA VAL A 340 -11.56 2.74 1.54
C VAL A 340 -11.73 3.87 2.56
N GLU A 341 -12.70 4.76 2.38
CA GLU A 341 -12.84 5.99 3.18
C GLU A 341 -12.89 5.73 4.70
N HIS A 342 -13.47 4.63 5.14
CA HIS A 342 -13.55 4.25 6.55
C HIS A 342 -12.18 3.97 7.20
N PHE A 343 -11.12 3.77 6.40
CA PHE A 343 -9.74 3.63 6.86
C PHE A 343 -8.95 4.95 6.87
N ARG A 344 -9.49 6.01 6.28
CA ARG A 344 -8.75 7.26 6.14
C ARG A 344 -8.75 8.07 7.43
N THR A 345 -7.61 8.68 7.69
CA THR A 345 -7.40 9.65 8.78
C THR A 345 -7.21 11.05 8.21
N SER A 346 -7.28 12.08 9.05
CA SER A 346 -6.79 13.39 8.67
C SER A 346 -5.25 13.38 8.55
N ILE A 347 -4.71 14.27 7.71
CA ILE A 347 -3.25 14.50 7.60
C ILE A 347 -2.66 14.92 8.97
N TRP A 348 -3.43 15.68 9.76
CA TRP A 348 -3.01 16.12 11.08
C TRP A 348 -2.70 14.97 12.04
N ARG A 349 -3.42 13.85 11.92
CA ARG A 349 -3.14 12.64 12.71
C ARG A 349 -1.75 12.07 12.40
N GLY A 350 -1.36 12.05 11.13
CA GLY A 350 -0.02 11.61 10.74
C GLY A 350 1.07 12.57 11.23
N ILE A 351 0.84 13.88 11.18
CA ILE A 351 1.77 14.89 11.70
C ILE A 351 1.93 14.77 13.22
N GLU A 352 0.83 14.57 13.96
CA GLU A 352 0.82 14.33 15.41
C GLU A 352 1.65 13.10 15.78
N ILE A 353 1.44 11.98 15.10
CA ILE A 353 2.24 10.76 15.29
C ILE A 353 3.72 11.04 15.07
N MET A 354 4.07 11.74 14.00
CA MET A 354 5.46 12.07 13.71
C MET A 354 6.07 13.00 14.77
N GLU A 355 5.29 13.94 15.30
CA GLU A 355 5.74 14.87 16.35
C GLU A 355 5.99 14.14 17.67
N THR A 356 5.13 13.19 18.06
CA THR A 356 5.29 12.40 19.28
C THR A 356 6.43 11.36 19.20
N MET A 357 6.89 11.03 17.98
CA MET A 357 8.03 10.12 17.79
C MET A 357 9.37 10.84 17.72
N ARG A 358 9.44 12.01 17.05
CA ARG A 358 10.69 12.74 16.86
C ARG A 358 11.22 13.30 18.18
N GLY A 359 12.46 12.96 18.51
CA GLY A 359 13.11 13.33 19.77
C GLY A 359 12.81 12.37 20.93
N TYR A 360 11.75 11.57 20.84
CA TYR A 360 11.36 10.60 21.88
C TYR A 360 11.71 9.16 21.53
N THR A 361 12.16 8.91 20.30
CA THR A 361 12.74 7.62 19.89
C THR A 361 13.88 7.85 18.89
N GLY A 362 14.73 6.83 18.72
CA GLY A 362 15.88 6.89 17.80
C GLY A 362 15.47 7.06 16.35
N GLY A 363 16.24 7.83 15.58
CA GLY A 363 15.93 8.16 14.18
C GLY A 363 15.75 6.95 13.26
N LEU A 364 16.35 5.79 13.57
CA LEU A 364 16.17 4.55 12.83
C LEU A 364 14.73 3.99 12.92
N ALA A 365 13.98 4.34 13.97
CA ALA A 365 12.60 3.93 14.16
C ALA A 365 11.59 4.89 13.51
N ILE A 366 12.03 6.03 12.96
CA ILE A 366 11.12 7.07 12.47
C ILE A 366 11.00 6.99 10.95
N PRO A 367 9.81 6.63 10.41
CA PRO A 367 9.55 6.64 8.97
C PRO A 367 9.41 8.08 8.44
N ALA A 368 9.50 8.25 7.13
CA ALA A 368 9.04 9.48 6.48
C ALA A 368 7.52 9.40 6.27
N PHE A 369 6.76 10.32 6.88
CA PHE A 369 5.33 10.45 6.61
C PHE A 369 5.12 11.13 5.26
N VAL A 370 4.36 10.51 4.37
CA VAL A 370 4.17 10.99 2.99
C VAL A 370 2.71 10.88 2.56
N VAL A 371 2.31 11.82 1.72
CA VAL A 371 1.05 11.81 0.98
C VAL A 371 1.38 11.58 -0.50
N ASP A 372 0.73 10.62 -1.13
CA ASP A 372 0.72 10.54 -2.58
C ASP A 372 -0.32 11.55 -3.11
N ALA A 373 0.17 12.63 -3.71
CA ALA A 373 -0.68 13.73 -4.12
C ALA A 373 -1.56 13.36 -5.32
N PRO A 374 -2.85 13.76 -5.33
CA PRO A 374 -3.74 13.59 -6.47
C PRO A 374 -3.17 14.20 -7.76
N GLY A 375 -3.71 13.77 -8.90
CA GLY A 375 -3.20 14.23 -10.20
C GLY A 375 -1.81 13.69 -10.50
N GLY A 376 -1.44 12.56 -9.85
CA GLY A 376 -0.12 11.96 -9.97
C GLY A 376 1.01 12.87 -9.49
N GLY A 377 0.75 13.75 -8.52
CA GLY A 377 1.74 14.68 -7.94
C GLY A 377 2.90 14.00 -7.24
N GLY A 378 2.79 12.67 -7.01
CA GLY A 378 3.84 11.88 -6.38
C GLY A 378 3.86 12.02 -4.86
N LYS A 379 4.91 11.50 -4.25
CA LYS A 379 5.09 11.47 -2.79
C LYS A 379 5.56 12.82 -2.27
N ILE A 380 4.72 13.45 -1.44
CA ILE A 380 5.04 14.69 -0.75
C ILE A 380 5.31 14.35 0.73
N PRO A 381 6.55 14.55 1.23
CA PRO A 381 6.86 14.36 2.63
C PRO A 381 6.24 15.47 3.49
N LEU A 382 5.58 15.07 4.57
CA LEU A 382 5.00 15.96 5.56
C LEU A 382 5.72 15.80 6.89
N GLN A 383 5.95 16.92 7.57
CA GLN A 383 6.65 16.95 8.85
C GLN A 383 6.01 18.00 9.79
N PRO A 384 6.18 17.86 11.10
CA PRO A 384 5.88 18.94 12.05
C PRO A 384 6.67 20.20 11.71
N PHE A 385 6.12 21.37 12.07
CA PHE A 385 6.75 22.67 11.82
C PHE A 385 7.90 22.90 12.81
N TYR A 386 9.11 22.53 12.42
CA TYR A 386 10.32 22.80 13.20
C TYR A 386 11.04 24.07 12.76
N LEU A 387 10.82 24.52 11.55
CA LEU A 387 11.34 25.76 10.99
C LEU A 387 10.28 26.85 11.15
N LEU A 388 10.48 27.79 12.07
CA LEU A 388 9.50 28.84 12.39
C LEU A 388 9.71 30.10 11.56
N SER A 389 10.97 30.50 11.34
CA SER A 389 11.31 31.70 10.57
C SER A 389 12.70 31.60 10.01
N VAL A 390 12.91 32.22 8.86
CA VAL A 390 14.22 32.30 8.18
C VAL A 390 14.44 33.73 7.71
N ASN A 391 15.59 34.32 8.04
CA ASN A 391 16.11 35.52 7.41
C ASN A 391 17.52 35.25 6.85
N GLU A 392 18.21 36.29 6.36
CA GLU A 392 19.51 36.13 5.68
C GLU A 392 20.60 35.51 6.58
N ARG A 393 20.55 35.74 7.88
CA ARG A 393 21.60 35.33 8.84
C ARG A 393 21.11 34.42 9.95
N ASP A 394 19.83 34.46 10.27
CA ASP A 394 19.26 33.80 11.41
C ASP A 394 18.07 32.91 11.04
N VAL A 395 17.97 31.77 11.70
CA VAL A 395 16.87 30.83 11.60
C VAL A 395 16.31 30.60 13.00
N LEU A 396 14.99 30.67 13.13
CA LEU A 396 14.31 30.27 14.35
C LEU A 396 13.80 28.85 14.18
N LEU A 397 14.25 27.98 15.06
CA LEU A 397 13.92 26.55 15.10
C LEU A 397 13.14 26.23 16.37
N ARG A 398 12.18 25.30 16.26
CA ARG A 398 11.52 24.67 17.41
C ARG A 398 12.05 23.24 17.54
N ASN A 399 12.51 22.83 18.71
CA ASN A 399 12.89 21.44 18.97
C ASN A 399 11.67 20.59 19.36
N TYR A 400 11.91 19.31 19.65
CA TYR A 400 10.86 18.34 20.03
C TYR A 400 10.20 18.66 21.40
N GLU A 401 10.87 19.39 22.31
CA GLU A 401 10.33 19.84 23.58
C GLU A 401 9.62 21.21 23.49
N GLY A 402 9.54 21.80 22.30
CA GLY A 402 8.94 23.12 22.10
C GLY A 402 9.88 24.30 22.35
N MET A 403 11.17 24.06 22.64
CA MET A 403 12.16 25.14 22.80
C MET A 403 12.35 25.85 21.46
N ILE A 404 12.31 27.18 21.49
CA ILE A 404 12.60 28.02 20.33
C ILE A 404 14.07 28.42 20.40
N ILE A 405 14.81 28.10 19.34
CA ILE A 405 16.26 28.27 19.29
C ILE A 405 16.60 29.13 18.08
N LYS A 406 17.39 30.17 18.31
CA LYS A 406 18.03 30.93 17.24
C LYS A 406 19.26 30.18 16.78
N TYR A 407 19.32 29.89 15.47
CA TYR A 407 20.45 29.25 14.82
C TYR A 407 21.07 30.22 13.81
N TYR A 408 22.38 30.40 13.88
CA TYR A 408 23.11 31.20 12.90
C TYR A 408 23.23 30.44 11.58
N ASN A 409 22.76 31.07 10.50
CA ASN A 409 22.84 30.52 9.14
C ASN A 409 24.04 31.16 8.42
N PRO A 410 25.11 30.39 8.12
CA PRO A 410 26.27 30.93 7.40
C PRO A 410 25.85 31.50 6.05
N ASP A 411 26.38 32.66 5.69
CA ASP A 411 26.18 33.24 4.37
C ASP A 411 27.07 32.52 3.35
N ASN A 412 26.52 31.49 2.72
CA ASN A 412 27.16 30.73 1.65
C ASN A 412 26.81 31.30 0.26
N GLY A 413 26.59 32.62 0.16
CA GLY A 413 26.03 33.25 -1.03
C GLY A 413 24.49 33.05 -1.06
N GLN A 414 23.77 34.08 -1.39
CA GLN A 414 22.32 33.99 -1.56
C GLN A 414 21.98 32.84 -2.51
N PRO A 415 21.00 31.97 -2.20
CA PRO A 415 20.45 31.12 -3.23
C PRO A 415 20.06 32.08 -4.34
N GLU A 416 20.62 31.85 -5.53
CA GLU A 416 20.40 32.74 -6.69
C GLU A 416 18.93 33.14 -6.69
N LYS A 417 18.66 34.46 -6.56
CA LYS A 417 17.30 35.04 -6.69
C LYS A 417 16.63 34.64 -8.01
N ASN A 418 17.37 33.93 -8.86
CA ASN A 418 17.02 33.43 -10.18
C ASN A 418 16.79 31.92 -10.25
N ARG A 419 16.78 31.16 -9.16
CA ARG A 419 16.16 29.84 -9.25
C ARG A 419 14.67 30.07 -9.46
N LYS A 420 14.31 30.32 -10.72
CA LYS A 420 12.94 30.18 -11.19
C LYS A 420 12.52 28.82 -10.65
N PRO A 421 11.45 28.72 -9.84
CA PRO A 421 10.89 27.41 -9.52
C PRO A 421 10.78 26.69 -10.86
N ASN A 422 11.34 25.47 -10.96
CA ASN A 422 11.35 24.72 -12.20
C ASN A 422 9.91 24.68 -12.76
N GLY A 423 9.62 25.55 -13.71
CA GLY A 423 8.30 25.79 -14.26
C GLY A 423 7.96 27.28 -14.23
N ASN A 424 8.03 27.94 -15.38
CA ASN A 424 7.45 29.26 -15.63
C ASN A 424 5.90 29.23 -15.56
N GLY A 425 5.33 28.46 -14.63
CA GLY A 425 3.90 28.40 -14.43
C GLY A 425 3.47 29.72 -13.77
N LYS A 426 2.78 30.60 -14.51
CA LYS A 426 1.90 31.57 -13.90
C LYS A 426 1.04 30.78 -12.89
N LEU A 427 1.14 31.08 -11.60
CA LEU A 427 0.28 30.55 -10.53
C LEU A 427 -1.19 30.99 -10.68
N GLY A 428 -1.59 31.33 -11.91
CA GLY A 428 -2.96 31.63 -12.29
C GLY A 428 -3.78 30.34 -12.37
N GLY A 429 -4.31 29.87 -11.27
CA GLY A 429 -5.09 28.64 -11.20
C GLY A 429 -5.31 28.15 -9.78
N THR A 430 -4.58 28.73 -8.81
CA THR A 430 -4.74 28.36 -7.38
C THR A 430 -6.18 28.52 -6.92
N ALA A 431 -6.88 29.58 -7.39
CA ALA A 431 -8.30 29.77 -7.10
C ALA A 431 -9.20 28.67 -7.70
N GLN A 432 -8.86 28.15 -8.89
CA GLN A 432 -9.59 27.04 -9.53
C GLN A 432 -9.32 25.71 -8.82
N LEU A 433 -8.08 25.51 -8.34
CA LEU A 433 -7.72 24.37 -7.52
C LEU A 433 -8.52 24.36 -6.21
N LEU A 434 -8.56 25.49 -5.50
CA LEU A 434 -9.31 25.66 -4.24
C LEU A 434 -10.82 25.47 -4.43
N LYS A 435 -11.37 25.87 -5.57
CA LYS A 435 -12.78 25.67 -5.93
C LYS A 435 -13.08 24.24 -6.43
N GLY A 436 -12.11 23.33 -6.46
CA GLY A 436 -12.27 21.97 -6.96
C GLY A 436 -12.46 21.86 -8.48
N GLN A 437 -12.26 22.94 -9.23
CA GLN A 437 -12.39 22.98 -10.69
C GLN A 437 -11.20 22.34 -11.41
N GLN A 438 -10.06 22.20 -10.72
CA GLN A 438 -8.87 21.49 -11.17
C GLN A 438 -8.35 20.60 -10.04
N LYS A 439 -7.82 19.42 -10.40
CA LYS A 439 -7.21 18.49 -9.44
C LYS A 439 -5.76 18.83 -9.11
N ALA A 440 -5.04 19.45 -10.04
CA ALA A 440 -3.64 19.84 -9.90
C ALA A 440 -3.29 20.97 -10.88
N LEU A 441 -2.28 21.77 -10.50
CA LEU A 441 -1.61 22.69 -11.41
C LEU A 441 -0.33 21.99 -11.90
N VAL A 442 -0.31 21.60 -13.16
CA VAL A 442 0.83 20.88 -13.76
C VAL A 442 1.59 21.84 -14.67
N PRO A 443 2.89 22.11 -14.42
CA PRO A 443 3.71 22.90 -15.35
C PRO A 443 3.81 22.19 -16.71
N GLU A 444 3.57 22.91 -17.79
CA GLU A 444 3.48 22.35 -19.16
C GLU A 444 4.78 21.72 -19.67
N GLU A 445 5.91 22.14 -19.15
CA GLU A 445 7.24 21.69 -19.62
C GLU A 445 7.81 20.50 -18.87
N THR A 446 7.06 19.89 -17.92
CA THR A 446 7.58 18.75 -17.18
C THR A 446 7.77 17.54 -18.10
N GLN A 447 8.83 16.76 -17.87
CA GLN A 447 9.10 15.52 -18.61
C GLN A 447 7.91 14.56 -18.57
N ARG A 448 7.20 14.51 -17.43
CA ARG A 448 6.00 13.71 -17.27
C ARG A 448 4.85 14.16 -18.19
N TYR A 449 4.62 15.48 -18.30
CA TYR A 449 3.61 16.03 -19.21
C TYR A 449 3.94 15.68 -20.66
N LYS A 450 5.21 15.78 -21.06
CA LYS A 450 5.69 15.39 -22.40
C LYS A 450 5.44 13.90 -22.65
N ARG A 451 5.79 13.02 -21.69
CA ARG A 451 5.54 11.56 -21.81
C ARG A 451 4.05 11.21 -21.94
N ARG A 452 3.18 11.84 -21.16
CA ARG A 452 1.73 11.64 -21.25
C ARG A 452 1.18 12.04 -22.63
N LYS A 453 1.68 13.11 -23.23
CA LYS A 453 1.31 13.53 -24.60
C LYS A 453 1.82 12.56 -25.67
N GLN A 454 2.99 11.99 -25.51
CA GLN A 454 3.60 11.07 -26.48
C GLN A 454 2.99 9.67 -26.46
N LYS A 455 2.36 9.27 -25.35
CA LYS A 455 1.72 7.97 -25.19
C LYS A 455 0.72 7.63 -26.30
N ASN A 456 -0.02 8.62 -26.78
CA ASN A 456 -1.07 8.43 -27.82
C ASN A 456 -0.51 8.10 -29.22
N THR A 457 0.78 8.14 -29.45
CA THR A 457 1.39 7.89 -30.77
C THR A 457 1.92 6.47 -30.92
N LEU A 458 2.15 5.72 -29.84
CA LEU A 458 2.81 4.41 -29.88
C LEU A 458 1.88 3.22 -29.59
N PHE A 459 0.71 3.47 -28.97
CA PHE A 459 -0.27 2.42 -28.68
C PHE A 459 -1.68 2.96 -28.90
N PRO A 460 -2.56 2.24 -29.64
CA PRO A 460 -3.96 2.64 -29.75
C PRO A 460 -4.61 2.64 -28.36
N ALA A 461 -5.30 3.73 -28.05
CA ALA A 461 -6.06 3.85 -26.82
C ALA A 461 -7.05 2.67 -26.69
N PRO A 462 -7.21 2.10 -25.49
CA PRO A 462 -8.35 1.21 -25.23
C PRO A 462 -9.65 1.98 -25.49
N PRO A 463 -10.72 1.30 -25.94
CA PRO A 463 -11.98 1.94 -26.30
C PRO A 463 -12.45 2.84 -25.14
N GLU A 464 -12.90 4.04 -25.50
CA GLU A 464 -13.40 5.04 -24.55
C GLU A 464 -14.44 4.40 -23.61
N LYS A 465 -14.07 4.30 -22.33
CA LYS A 465 -15.06 4.02 -21.29
C LYS A 465 -15.94 5.26 -21.18
N SER A 466 -17.23 5.09 -21.39
CA SER A 466 -18.25 6.13 -21.22
C SER A 466 -18.00 6.97 -19.97
N PRO A 467 -18.18 8.30 -20.03
CA PRO A 467 -17.90 9.16 -18.88
C PRO A 467 -18.79 8.75 -17.72
N VAL A 468 -18.17 8.18 -16.69
CA VAL A 468 -18.85 7.98 -15.40
C VAL A 468 -19.06 9.37 -14.83
N SER A 469 -20.33 9.81 -14.79
CA SER A 469 -20.75 11.04 -14.14
C SER A 469 -20.10 11.15 -12.76
N GLN A 470 -19.38 12.25 -12.54
CA GLN A 470 -18.80 12.53 -11.21
C GLN A 470 -19.95 12.61 -10.21
N PRO A 471 -19.88 11.95 -9.06
CA PRO A 471 -20.86 12.14 -8.01
C PRO A 471 -20.70 13.57 -7.47
N GLU A 472 -21.78 14.34 -7.56
CA GLU A 472 -21.90 15.62 -6.84
C GLU A 472 -21.71 15.34 -5.34
N MET A 473 -20.83 16.10 -4.70
CA MET A 473 -20.70 16.12 -3.25
C MET A 473 -22.05 16.54 -2.65
N PRO A 474 -22.60 15.84 -1.66
CA PRO A 474 -23.84 16.26 -1.05
C PRO A 474 -23.65 17.65 -0.41
N ALA A 475 -24.54 18.58 -0.76
CA ALA A 475 -24.53 19.99 -0.34
C ALA A 475 -24.84 20.24 1.15
N SER A 476 -24.72 19.24 2.03
CA SER A 476 -25.15 19.31 3.43
C SER A 476 -24.02 19.36 4.47
N ALA A 477 -22.78 19.68 4.08
CA ALA A 477 -21.68 19.82 5.05
C ALA A 477 -21.19 21.27 5.23
N SER A 478 -21.97 22.28 4.86
CA SER A 478 -21.59 23.69 4.99
C SER A 478 -22.38 24.40 6.11
N LYS A 479 -22.31 23.90 7.35
CA LYS A 479 -22.71 24.71 8.54
C LYS A 479 -21.95 24.23 9.80
N THR A 480 -20.64 24.24 9.76
CA THR A 480 -19.81 24.45 10.95
C THR A 480 -18.59 25.23 10.49
N GLY A 481 -18.69 26.54 10.61
CA GLY A 481 -17.56 27.45 10.36
C GLY A 481 -16.45 27.14 11.37
N LEU A 482 -15.40 26.51 10.93
CA LEU A 482 -14.11 26.61 11.59
C LEU A 482 -13.44 27.89 11.08
N PRO A 483 -12.86 28.71 11.96
CA PRO A 483 -12.21 29.95 11.53
C PRO A 483 -11.02 29.60 10.65
N ILE A 484 -10.94 30.20 9.49
CA ILE A 484 -9.74 30.24 8.65
C ILE A 484 -8.71 31.02 9.48
N ILE A 485 -7.69 30.33 9.95
CA ILE A 485 -6.51 30.98 10.51
C ILE A 485 -5.75 31.57 9.32
N GLU A 486 -6.00 32.83 9.03
CA GLU A 486 -5.10 33.61 8.18
C GLU A 486 -3.76 33.73 8.89
N VAL A 487 -2.73 33.12 8.30
CA VAL A 487 -1.34 33.37 8.68
C VAL A 487 -0.98 34.74 8.14
N ASN A 488 -1.31 35.79 8.89
CA ASN A 488 -0.83 37.11 8.62
C ASN A 488 0.66 37.20 8.89
N ALA A 489 1.42 37.49 7.85
CA ALA A 489 2.80 37.91 7.95
C ALA A 489 2.92 39.10 8.90
N PHE A 490 3.68 38.93 9.98
CA PHE A 490 4.07 40.03 10.85
C PHE A 490 5.00 40.97 10.07
N ALA A 491 4.46 42.14 9.71
CA ALA A 491 5.27 43.27 9.30
C ALA A 491 4.97 44.46 10.26
N ASN A 492 6.00 44.81 11.01
CA ASN A 492 6.34 46.13 11.55
C ASN A 492 5.28 47.01 12.21
N GLY A 493 5.55 47.39 13.44
CA GLY A 493 5.00 48.59 14.08
C GLY A 493 5.61 48.78 15.47
N ALA A 494 6.65 49.56 15.50
CA ALA A 494 7.17 50.12 16.74
C ALA A 494 6.31 51.32 17.21
N ASN A 495 6.28 51.51 18.49
CA ASN A 495 6.26 52.77 19.25
C ASN A 495 5.01 53.20 20.00
N ASP A 496 5.33 53.53 21.20
CA ASP A 496 4.90 54.57 22.10
C ASP A 496 3.72 54.39 23.06
N GLY A 497 4.10 54.46 24.31
CA GLY A 497 3.66 55.55 25.17
C GLY A 497 2.75 55.20 26.35
N ALA A 498 3.38 55.11 27.51
CA ALA A 498 3.00 55.79 28.77
C ALA A 498 1.77 55.38 29.61
N ARG A 499 2.13 55.01 30.85
CA ARG A 499 1.54 55.41 32.17
C ARG A 499 0.14 54.90 32.57
N GLY A 500 0.16 54.38 33.79
CA GLY A 500 -0.91 54.64 34.77
C GLY A 500 -1.26 53.43 35.62
N GLU A 501 -0.59 53.27 36.71
CA GLU A 501 -1.03 53.14 38.09
C GLU A 501 -2.28 52.30 38.47
N ASN A 502 -1.99 51.43 39.41
CA ASN A 502 -2.68 51.17 40.69
C ASN A 502 -3.69 50.03 40.81
N ALA A 503 -3.26 49.20 41.70
CA ALA A 503 -3.89 48.77 42.95
C ALA A 503 -4.99 47.69 42.91
N GLY A 504 -4.74 46.65 43.65
CA GLY A 504 -5.63 46.18 44.69
C GLY A 504 -6.17 44.77 44.58
N ALA A 505 -5.54 43.93 45.33
CA ALA A 505 -6.08 42.94 46.27
C ALA A 505 -7.44 42.24 45.95
N ALA A 506 -7.44 40.97 45.75
CA ALA A 506 -7.89 39.90 46.64
C ALA A 506 -7.66 38.54 45.99
#